data_459329a71eb23d3d107a6696d9617a15
#
_entry.id   459329a71eb23d3d107a6696d9617a15
#
_cell.length_a   1.000
_cell.length_b   1.000
_cell.length_c   1.000
_cell.angle_alpha   90.00
_cell.angle_beta   90.00
_cell.angle_gamma   90.00
#
_symmetry.space_group_name_H-M   'P 1'
#
loop_
_entity.id
_entity.type
_entity.pdbx_description
1 polymer ?
#
loop_
_entity_poly.entity_id
_entity_poly.type
_entity_poly.pdbx_seq_one_letter_code
_entity_poly.pdbx_strand_id
1 'polypeptide(L)'
;MGMTDVETSKINYDTGIKIGSDEAPVKVVEYINVRCPFCRQWSDEKNDLLQQLVAEGKIQRVIKLFDKEKPSLALGNIMHHHIPTDENAIAAIQAIYETQDDWGNLDSHEEVALYATEKLQLTLQDYKETAKSIVQETIDANVFFVPTVIIGEHVVDQKISNDELLALINE
;
A
#
# COMPACT_ATOMS: atom_id res chain seq x y z
N MET A 1 -21.25 0.98 -2.68
CA MET A 1 -20.50 2.19 -2.31
C MET A 1 -19.32 2.36 -3.23
N GLY A 2 -19.06 3.56 -3.68
CA GLY A 2 -17.97 3.86 -4.60
C GLY A 2 -16.86 4.66 -3.94
N MET A 3 -15.85 5.01 -4.74
CA MET A 3 -14.70 5.79 -4.27
C MET A 3 -15.11 7.16 -3.74
N THR A 4 -16.21 7.73 -4.25
CA THR A 4 -16.71 9.03 -3.82
C THR A 4 -17.27 9.04 -2.40
N ASP A 5 -17.49 7.86 -1.82
CA ASP A 5 -18.02 7.73 -0.47
C ASP A 5 -16.94 7.76 0.61
N VAL A 6 -15.67 7.85 0.23
CA VAL A 6 -14.56 7.87 1.18
C VAL A 6 -14.56 9.17 1.99
N GLU A 7 -14.50 9.03 3.31
CA GLU A 7 -14.44 10.16 4.23
C GLU A 7 -12.98 10.48 4.55
N THR A 8 -12.36 11.36 3.77
CA THR A 8 -10.93 11.67 3.89
C THR A 8 -10.56 12.28 5.23
N SER A 9 -11.50 12.93 5.92
CA SER A 9 -11.25 13.49 7.25
C SER A 9 -11.00 12.43 8.33
N LYS A 10 -11.32 11.17 8.05
CA LYS A 10 -11.11 10.05 8.99
C LYS A 10 -9.76 9.35 8.80
N ILE A 11 -8.97 9.81 7.83
CA ILE A 11 -7.69 9.18 7.48
C ILE A 11 -6.56 9.89 8.21
N ASN A 12 -5.70 9.13 8.89
CA ASN A 12 -4.50 9.68 9.54
C ASN A 12 -3.26 9.49 8.65
N TYR A 13 -2.21 10.22 8.96
CA TYR A 13 -0.93 10.15 8.25
C TYR A 13 0.16 9.46 9.08
N ASP A 14 -0.19 8.87 10.22
CA ASP A 14 0.78 8.30 11.16
C ASP A 14 0.85 6.79 11.11
N THR A 15 -0.25 6.12 10.82
CA THR A 15 -0.34 4.66 10.81
C THR A 15 0.04 4.13 9.43
N GLY A 16 1.00 3.22 9.38
CA GLY A 16 1.47 2.61 8.14
C GLY A 16 2.94 2.83 7.92
N ILE A 17 3.38 2.62 6.68
CA ILE A 17 4.78 2.77 6.28
C ILE A 17 4.97 4.17 5.72
N LYS A 18 5.76 4.99 6.40
CA LYS A 18 5.99 6.38 6.00
C LYS A 18 7.28 6.46 5.19
N ILE A 19 7.19 6.91 3.95
CA ILE A 19 8.31 7.04 3.02
C ILE A 19 8.44 8.52 2.65
N GLY A 20 9.54 9.13 3.03
CA GLY A 20 9.80 10.53 2.78
C GLY A 20 9.72 11.39 4.04
N SER A 21 9.90 12.70 3.87
CA SER A 21 9.93 13.64 4.98
C SER A 21 8.55 13.91 5.57
N ASP A 22 8.47 13.95 6.90
CA ASP A 22 7.26 14.38 7.59
C ASP A 22 6.88 15.83 7.24
N GLU A 23 7.83 16.63 6.77
CA GLU A 23 7.61 18.02 6.41
C GLU A 23 7.17 18.24 4.98
N ALA A 24 7.11 17.18 4.17
CA ALA A 24 6.64 17.28 2.79
C ALA A 24 5.21 17.82 2.76
N PRO A 25 4.93 18.77 1.87
CA PRO A 25 3.63 19.47 1.87
C PRO A 25 2.46 18.60 1.45
N VAL A 26 2.69 17.54 0.72
CA VAL A 26 1.62 16.67 0.22
C VAL A 26 1.80 15.26 0.76
N LYS A 27 0.74 14.70 1.33
CA LYS A 27 0.71 13.32 1.78
C LYS A 27 -0.03 12.48 0.75
N VAL A 28 0.56 11.37 0.35
CA VAL A 28 -0.04 10.41 -0.56
C VAL A 28 -0.28 9.13 0.22
N VAL A 29 -1.54 8.88 0.58
CA VAL A 29 -1.91 7.71 1.38
C VAL A 29 -2.37 6.61 0.44
N GLU A 30 -1.75 5.44 0.54
CA GLU A 30 -1.96 4.33 -0.40
C GLU A 30 -2.46 3.09 0.35
N TYR A 31 -3.74 2.79 0.22
CA TYR A 31 -4.30 1.53 0.73
C TYR A 31 -4.11 0.45 -0.31
N ILE A 32 -3.31 -0.55 -0.01
CA ILE A 32 -2.97 -1.62 -0.96
C ILE A 32 -3.09 -3.00 -0.32
N ASN A 33 -3.25 -4.00 -1.18
CA ASN A 33 -3.05 -5.40 -0.81
C ASN A 33 -2.13 -5.99 -1.88
N VAL A 34 -1.00 -6.55 -1.46
CA VAL A 34 0.04 -6.97 -2.39
C VAL A 34 -0.34 -8.19 -3.25
N ARG A 35 -1.46 -8.86 -2.95
CA ARG A 35 -1.99 -9.92 -3.83
C ARG A 35 -2.84 -9.35 -4.96
N CYS A 36 -3.36 -8.15 -4.82
CA CYS A 36 -4.23 -7.55 -5.82
C CYS A 36 -3.45 -7.15 -7.08
N PRO A 37 -3.86 -7.63 -8.27
CA PRO A 37 -3.17 -7.26 -9.51
C PRO A 37 -3.29 -5.78 -9.85
N PHE A 38 -4.35 -5.10 -9.43
CA PHE A 38 -4.49 -3.66 -9.64
C PHE A 38 -3.55 -2.85 -8.75
N CYS A 39 -3.21 -3.36 -7.56
CA CYS A 39 -2.19 -2.75 -6.72
C CYS A 39 -0.80 -2.94 -7.31
N ARG A 40 -0.56 -4.10 -7.92
CA ARG A 40 0.68 -4.34 -8.69
C ARG A 40 0.79 -3.35 -9.86
N GLN A 41 -0.30 -3.14 -10.59
CA GLN A 41 -0.35 -2.17 -11.68
C GLN A 41 -0.01 -0.76 -11.17
N TRP A 42 -0.61 -0.34 -10.06
CA TRP A 42 -0.30 0.94 -9.43
C TRP A 42 1.19 1.07 -9.16
N SER A 43 1.79 0.06 -8.54
CA SER A 43 3.22 0.05 -8.25
C SER A 43 4.06 0.12 -9.52
N ASP A 44 3.74 -0.73 -10.51
CA ASP A 44 4.52 -0.79 -11.76
C ASP A 44 4.49 0.54 -12.52
N GLU A 45 3.36 1.23 -12.50
CA GLU A 45 3.18 2.46 -13.28
C GLU A 45 3.55 3.73 -12.52
N LYS A 46 3.49 3.73 -11.20
CA LYS A 46 3.59 4.95 -10.40
C LYS A 46 4.78 5.01 -9.45
N ASN A 47 5.36 3.86 -9.09
CA ASN A 47 6.37 3.86 -8.03
C ASN A 47 7.57 4.75 -8.35
N ASP A 48 8.09 4.70 -9.57
CA ASP A 48 9.26 5.50 -9.93
C ASP A 48 8.98 7.01 -9.82
N LEU A 49 7.81 7.44 -10.31
CA LEU A 49 7.39 8.83 -10.21
C LEU A 49 7.23 9.25 -8.75
N LEU A 50 6.55 8.43 -7.95
CA LEU A 50 6.33 8.75 -6.54
C LEU A 50 7.65 8.81 -5.77
N GLN A 51 8.58 7.89 -6.02
CA GLN A 51 9.89 7.90 -5.38
C GLN A 51 10.72 9.12 -5.76
N GLN A 52 10.61 9.57 -7.01
CA GLN A 52 11.25 10.82 -7.44
C GLN A 52 10.69 12.00 -6.65
N LEU A 53 9.38 12.08 -6.50
CA LEU A 53 8.74 13.17 -5.75
C LEU A 53 9.10 13.12 -4.26
N VAL A 54 9.26 11.92 -3.70
CA VAL A 54 9.78 11.74 -2.33
C VAL A 54 11.18 12.31 -2.22
N ALA A 55 12.07 11.97 -3.17
CA ALA A 55 13.45 12.44 -3.16
C ALA A 55 13.54 13.95 -3.29
N GLU A 56 12.59 14.58 -4.00
CA GLU A 56 12.52 16.03 -4.16
C GLU A 56 11.88 16.74 -2.96
N GLY A 57 11.42 15.99 -1.97
CA GLY A 57 10.78 16.55 -0.77
C GLY A 57 9.36 17.05 -0.99
N LYS A 58 8.75 16.72 -2.12
CA LYS A 58 7.41 17.21 -2.48
C LYS A 58 6.30 16.42 -1.84
N ILE A 59 6.49 15.11 -1.66
CA ILE A 59 5.49 14.23 -1.05
C ILE A 59 6.12 13.37 0.04
N GLN A 60 5.25 12.95 0.97
CA GLN A 60 5.50 11.80 1.83
C GLN A 60 4.46 10.76 1.47
N ARG A 61 4.90 9.53 1.23
CA ARG A 61 3.99 8.40 1.03
C ARG A 61 3.66 7.78 2.37
N VAL A 62 2.40 7.43 2.57
CA VAL A 62 1.97 6.65 3.73
C VAL A 62 1.30 5.40 3.18
N ILE A 63 2.02 4.30 3.18
CA ILE A 63 1.55 3.04 2.61
C ILE A 63 0.85 2.23 3.68
N LYS A 64 -0.42 1.91 3.45
CA LYS A 64 -1.26 1.19 4.39
C LYS A 64 -1.60 -0.18 3.83
N LEU A 65 -0.98 -1.19 4.42
CA LEU A 65 -1.17 -2.58 4.01
C LEU A 65 -2.51 -3.06 4.56
N PHE A 66 -3.48 -3.18 3.67
CA PHE A 66 -4.86 -3.46 4.04
C PHE A 66 -5.13 -4.97 4.01
N ASP A 67 -5.15 -5.58 5.20
CA ASP A 67 -5.49 -6.99 5.36
C ASP A 67 -6.99 -7.15 5.14
N LYS A 68 -7.37 -7.86 4.07
CA LYS A 68 -8.78 -8.03 3.71
C LYS A 68 -9.21 -9.48 3.95
N GLU A 69 -10.43 -9.63 4.45
CA GLU A 69 -11.03 -10.96 4.67
C GLU A 69 -11.53 -11.61 3.37
N LYS A 70 -11.29 -10.98 2.23
CA LYS A 70 -11.68 -11.50 0.94
C LYS A 70 -10.77 -12.68 0.56
N PRO A 71 -11.33 -13.88 0.25
CA PRO A 71 -10.48 -15.06 -0.04
C PRO A 71 -9.46 -14.84 -1.14
N SER A 72 -9.79 -14.09 -2.18
CA SER A 72 -8.86 -13.83 -3.29
C SER A 72 -7.65 -12.98 -2.89
N LEU A 73 -7.69 -12.32 -1.73
CA LEU A 73 -6.62 -11.47 -1.24
C LEU A 73 -5.95 -11.99 0.04
N ALA A 74 -6.43 -13.10 0.56
CA ALA A 74 -5.97 -13.62 1.85
C ALA A 74 -4.47 -13.91 1.89
N LEU A 75 -3.88 -14.39 0.79
CA LEU A 75 -2.44 -14.65 0.74
C LEU A 75 -1.62 -13.37 0.81
N GLY A 76 -2.16 -12.27 0.30
CA GLY A 76 -1.52 -10.96 0.42
C GLY A 76 -1.40 -10.50 1.86
N ASN A 77 -2.39 -10.82 2.69
CA ASN A 77 -2.35 -10.48 4.10
C ASN A 77 -1.13 -11.11 4.79
N ILE A 78 -0.84 -12.36 4.48
CA ILE A 78 0.32 -13.06 5.05
C ILE A 78 1.63 -12.37 4.62
N MET A 79 1.70 -12.00 3.36
CA MET A 79 2.88 -11.30 2.84
C MET A 79 3.06 -9.94 3.51
N HIS A 80 1.96 -9.18 3.76
CA HIS A 80 2.00 -7.90 4.46
C HIS A 80 2.73 -7.99 5.79
N HIS A 81 2.56 -9.10 6.50
CA HIS A 81 3.10 -9.29 7.84
C HIS A 81 4.63 -9.41 7.86
N HIS A 82 5.23 -9.54 6.69
CA HIS A 82 6.69 -9.67 6.52
C HIS A 82 7.33 -8.44 5.87
N ILE A 83 6.57 -7.37 5.63
CA ILE A 83 7.09 -6.16 5.00
C ILE A 83 7.67 -5.24 6.06
N PRO A 84 8.97 -4.86 5.96
CA PRO A 84 9.57 -3.94 6.92
C PRO A 84 8.95 -2.55 6.82
N THR A 85 9.06 -1.76 7.88
CA THR A 85 8.46 -0.42 7.95
C THR A 85 9.49 0.70 7.86
N ASP A 86 10.71 0.37 7.47
CA ASP A 86 11.83 1.30 7.33
C ASP A 86 12.14 1.58 5.85
N GLU A 87 13.34 2.06 5.57
CA GLU A 87 13.79 2.38 4.21
C GLU A 87 13.85 1.16 3.28
N ASN A 88 13.74 -0.05 3.81
CA ASN A 88 13.75 -1.28 3.01
C ASN A 88 12.35 -1.65 2.50
N ALA A 89 11.30 -0.92 2.91
CA ALA A 89 9.92 -1.26 2.60
C ALA A 89 9.64 -1.27 1.09
N ILE A 90 10.09 -0.26 0.37
CA ILE A 90 9.80 -0.15 -1.08
C ILE A 90 10.45 -1.30 -1.85
N ALA A 91 11.71 -1.61 -1.54
CA ALA A 91 12.40 -2.73 -2.20
C ALA A 91 11.69 -4.06 -1.91
N ALA A 92 11.23 -4.26 -0.68
CA ALA A 92 10.49 -5.46 -0.29
C ALA A 92 9.16 -5.55 -1.06
N ILE A 93 8.41 -4.47 -1.13
CA ILE A 93 7.14 -4.42 -1.85
C ILE A 93 7.35 -4.71 -3.34
N GLN A 94 8.39 -4.14 -3.94
CA GLN A 94 8.70 -4.41 -5.35
C GLN A 94 9.03 -5.89 -5.58
N ALA A 95 9.87 -6.49 -4.73
CA ALA A 95 10.21 -7.91 -4.85
C ALA A 95 8.97 -8.80 -4.70
N ILE A 96 8.06 -8.42 -3.81
CA ILE A 96 6.80 -9.13 -3.60
C ILE A 96 5.94 -9.08 -4.86
N TYR A 97 5.78 -7.89 -5.47
CA TYR A 97 5.00 -7.77 -6.70
C TYR A 97 5.65 -8.52 -7.87
N GLU A 98 6.96 -8.46 -8.00
CA GLU A 98 7.67 -9.18 -9.06
C GLU A 98 7.47 -10.69 -9.02
N THR A 99 7.22 -11.22 -7.83
CA THR A 99 7.02 -12.66 -7.60
C THR A 99 5.57 -13.02 -7.31
N GLN A 100 4.65 -12.09 -7.52
CA GLN A 100 3.23 -12.28 -7.20
C GLN A 100 2.63 -13.54 -7.84
N ASP A 101 3.01 -13.85 -9.07
CA ASP A 101 2.49 -15.02 -9.76
C ASP A 101 3.01 -16.33 -9.17
N ASP A 102 4.13 -16.30 -8.46
CA ASP A 102 4.67 -17.48 -7.78
C ASP A 102 3.97 -17.73 -6.45
N TRP A 103 4.08 -16.77 -5.52
CA TRP A 103 3.51 -16.97 -4.18
C TRP A 103 1.99 -16.79 -4.15
N GLY A 104 1.45 -16.02 -5.06
CA GLY A 104 0.01 -15.75 -5.12
C GLY A 104 -0.83 -16.96 -5.53
N ASN A 105 -0.20 -18.03 -5.99
CA ASN A 105 -0.86 -19.26 -6.40
C ASN A 105 -0.56 -20.44 -5.46
N LEU A 106 0.13 -20.19 -4.35
CA LEU A 106 0.40 -21.23 -3.36
C LEU A 106 -0.89 -21.65 -2.64
N ASP A 107 -0.90 -22.86 -2.09
CA ASP A 107 -2.11 -23.48 -1.57
C ASP A 107 -2.44 -23.12 -0.13
N SER A 108 -1.48 -22.60 0.63
CA SER A 108 -1.70 -22.33 2.05
C SER A 108 -1.00 -21.07 2.53
N HIS A 109 -1.48 -20.54 3.65
CA HIS A 109 -0.84 -19.40 4.32
C HIS A 109 0.59 -19.75 4.76
N GLU A 110 0.81 -20.98 5.20
CA GLU A 110 2.13 -21.43 5.63
C GLU A 110 3.15 -21.41 4.49
N GLU A 111 2.72 -21.82 3.30
CA GLU A 111 3.60 -21.81 2.11
C GLU A 111 3.96 -20.38 1.72
N VAL A 112 3.02 -19.43 1.84
CA VAL A 112 3.31 -18.01 1.55
C VAL A 112 4.28 -17.45 2.59
N ALA A 113 4.09 -17.77 3.86
CA ALA A 113 5.00 -17.34 4.92
C ALA A 113 6.42 -17.88 4.70
N LEU A 114 6.54 -19.14 4.27
CA LEU A 114 7.84 -19.74 3.93
C LEU A 114 8.47 -19.06 2.71
N TYR A 115 7.66 -18.73 1.70
CA TYR A 115 8.15 -18.01 0.53
C TYR A 115 8.73 -16.66 0.95
N ALA A 116 8.02 -15.93 1.81
CA ALA A 116 8.47 -14.63 2.30
C ALA A 116 9.82 -14.74 3.01
N THR A 117 9.99 -15.73 3.90
CA THR A 117 11.21 -15.85 4.70
C THR A 117 12.36 -16.51 3.95
N GLU A 118 12.10 -17.56 3.18
CA GLU A 118 13.15 -18.33 2.51
C GLU A 118 13.52 -17.79 1.14
N LYS A 119 12.53 -17.40 0.33
CA LYS A 119 12.81 -16.92 -1.03
C LYS A 119 13.08 -15.42 -1.06
N LEU A 120 12.28 -14.63 -0.35
CA LEU A 120 12.42 -13.19 -0.33
C LEU A 120 13.28 -12.68 0.82
N GLN A 121 13.67 -13.57 1.73
CA GLN A 121 14.53 -13.26 2.88
C GLN A 121 13.98 -12.13 3.75
N LEU A 122 12.65 -12.11 3.87
CA LEU A 122 11.95 -11.16 4.73
C LEU A 122 11.79 -11.76 6.13
N THR A 123 11.51 -10.90 7.10
CA THR A 123 11.32 -11.29 8.50
C THR A 123 9.90 -10.97 8.92
N LEU A 124 9.30 -11.85 9.72
CA LEU A 124 8.00 -11.57 10.31
C LEU A 124 8.09 -10.35 11.22
N GLN A 125 7.24 -9.37 10.97
CA GLN A 125 7.22 -8.10 11.70
C GLN A 125 6.21 -8.14 12.83
N ASP A 126 6.31 -7.18 13.75
CA ASP A 126 5.29 -6.95 14.76
C ASP A 126 4.15 -6.13 14.09
N TYR A 127 3.25 -6.84 13.42
CA TYR A 127 2.26 -6.23 12.51
C TYR A 127 0.87 -6.04 13.12
N LYS A 128 0.54 -6.74 14.19
CA LYS A 128 -0.87 -6.92 14.61
C LYS A 128 -1.60 -5.62 14.92
N GLU A 129 -0.98 -4.74 15.68
CA GLU A 129 -1.62 -3.47 16.06
C GLU A 129 -1.81 -2.56 14.85
N THR A 130 -0.79 -2.43 14.02
CA THR A 130 -0.85 -1.61 12.81
C THR A 130 -1.89 -2.15 11.83
N ALA A 131 -1.89 -3.45 11.59
CA ALA A 131 -2.85 -4.08 10.69
C ALA A 131 -4.28 -3.85 11.16
N LYS A 132 -4.53 -4.01 12.46
CA LYS A 132 -5.84 -3.78 13.06
C LYS A 132 -6.27 -2.32 12.95
N SER A 133 -5.33 -1.40 13.18
CA SER A 133 -5.61 0.04 13.09
C SER A 133 -5.97 0.44 11.67
N ILE A 134 -5.29 -0.12 10.67
CA ILE A 134 -5.59 0.15 9.27
C ILE A 134 -6.98 -0.37 8.91
N VAL A 135 -7.33 -1.58 9.32
CA VAL A 135 -8.67 -2.13 9.07
C VAL A 135 -9.73 -1.23 9.69
N GLN A 136 -9.52 -0.79 10.93
CA GLN A 136 -10.48 0.10 11.60
C GLN A 136 -10.61 1.43 10.86
N GLU A 137 -9.50 2.00 10.40
CA GLU A 137 -9.51 3.24 9.63
C GLU A 137 -10.30 3.07 8.33
N THR A 138 -10.14 1.94 7.63
CA THR A 138 -10.89 1.70 6.39
C THR A 138 -12.39 1.62 6.65
N ILE A 139 -12.79 1.05 7.77
CA ILE A 139 -14.20 1.00 8.17
C ILE A 139 -14.72 2.42 8.43
N ASP A 140 -14.00 3.19 9.22
CA ASP A 140 -14.39 4.55 9.61
C ASP A 140 -14.42 5.50 8.41
N ALA A 141 -13.50 5.34 7.48
CA ALA A 141 -13.35 6.22 6.32
C ALA A 141 -14.08 5.71 5.07
N ASN A 142 -14.75 4.57 5.13
CA ASN A 142 -15.42 3.94 3.98
C ASN A 142 -14.45 3.60 2.83
N VAL A 143 -13.28 3.08 3.17
CA VAL A 143 -12.32 2.58 2.17
C VAL A 143 -12.54 1.09 1.99
N PHE A 144 -13.01 0.67 0.82
CA PHE A 144 -13.36 -0.73 0.56
C PHE A 144 -12.54 -1.37 -0.56
N PHE A 145 -12.00 -0.57 -1.46
CA PHE A 145 -11.28 -1.07 -2.64
C PHE A 145 -9.78 -0.86 -2.51
N VAL A 146 -9.02 -1.73 -3.16
CA VAL A 146 -7.57 -1.60 -3.27
C VAL A 146 -7.17 -1.66 -4.75
N PRO A 147 -6.28 -0.79 -5.23
CA PRO A 147 -5.71 0.32 -4.47
C PRO A 147 -6.70 1.47 -4.31
N THR A 148 -6.70 2.11 -3.15
CA THR A 148 -7.34 3.40 -2.94
C THR A 148 -6.26 4.36 -2.52
N VAL A 149 -6.11 5.46 -3.24
CA VAL A 149 -5.05 6.44 -2.99
C VAL A 149 -5.67 7.79 -2.69
N ILE A 150 -5.24 8.40 -1.59
CA ILE A 150 -5.78 9.67 -1.10
C ILE A 150 -4.71 10.74 -1.22
N ILE A 151 -5.05 11.83 -1.90
CA ILE A 151 -4.18 13.01 -2.05
C ILE A 151 -5.02 14.21 -1.64
N GLY A 152 -4.82 14.68 -0.40
CA GLY A 152 -5.70 15.70 0.18
C GLY A 152 -7.12 15.18 0.30
N GLU A 153 -8.04 15.80 -0.40
CA GLU A 153 -9.44 15.34 -0.46
C GLU A 153 -9.75 14.50 -1.70
N HIS A 154 -8.75 14.31 -2.58
CA HIS A 154 -8.92 13.55 -3.81
C HIS A 154 -8.74 12.06 -3.55
N VAL A 155 -9.61 11.26 -4.13
CA VAL A 155 -9.59 9.80 -4.02
C VAL A 155 -9.41 9.23 -5.42
N VAL A 156 -8.31 8.51 -5.63
CA VAL A 156 -7.96 7.97 -6.94
C VAL A 156 -7.58 6.49 -6.84
N ASP A 157 -7.38 5.85 -7.98
CA ASP A 157 -6.93 4.47 -8.06
C ASP A 157 -5.91 4.30 -9.20
N GLN A 158 -5.63 3.07 -9.59
CA GLN A 158 -4.63 2.76 -10.61
C GLN A 158 -4.95 3.30 -12.01
N LYS A 159 -6.18 3.77 -12.24
CA LYS A 159 -6.61 4.28 -13.55
C LYS A 159 -6.11 5.71 -13.83
N ILE A 160 -5.67 6.43 -12.79
CA ILE A 160 -5.22 7.80 -12.96
C ILE A 160 -3.95 7.85 -13.84
N SER A 161 -3.87 8.83 -14.75
CA SER A 161 -2.66 9.03 -15.53
C SER A 161 -1.57 9.74 -14.71
N ASN A 162 -0.33 9.66 -15.18
CA ASN A 162 0.76 10.37 -14.51
C ASN A 162 0.54 11.88 -14.51
N ASP A 163 0.03 12.42 -15.62
CA ASP A 163 -0.24 13.85 -15.71
C ASP A 163 -1.32 14.30 -14.74
N GLU A 164 -2.40 13.53 -14.62
CA GLU A 164 -3.45 13.81 -13.65
C GLU A 164 -2.94 13.72 -12.21
N LEU A 165 -2.13 12.70 -11.92
CA LEU A 165 -1.54 12.51 -10.60
C LEU A 165 -0.66 13.70 -10.23
N LEU A 166 0.21 14.15 -11.15
CA LEU A 166 1.06 15.31 -10.92
C LEU A 166 0.23 16.57 -10.71
N ALA A 167 -0.86 16.74 -11.45
CA ALA A 167 -1.74 17.89 -11.28
C ALA A 167 -2.34 17.96 -9.88
N LEU A 168 -2.77 16.81 -9.34
CA LEU A 168 -3.30 16.74 -7.98
C LEU A 168 -2.23 17.07 -6.93
N ILE A 169 -1.02 16.57 -7.12
CA ILE A 169 0.08 16.81 -6.18
C ILE A 169 0.52 18.28 -6.19
N ASN A 170 0.48 18.93 -7.34
CA ASN A 170 0.91 20.32 -7.50
C ASN A 170 -0.21 21.35 -7.24
N GLU A 171 -1.36 20.90 -6.89
CA GLU A 171 -2.55 21.74 -6.66
C GLU A 171 -2.42 22.72 -5.49
#